data_66426b9a0eeea9708da74743605ae291
#
_entry.id   66426b9a0eeea9708da74743605ae291
#
_cell.length_a   1.000
_cell.length_b   1.000
_cell.length_c   1.000
_cell.angle_alpha   90.00
_cell.angle_beta   90.00
_cell.angle_gamma   90.00
#
_symmetry.space_group_name_H-M   'P 1'
#
loop_
_entity.id
_entity.type
_entity.pdbx_description
1 polymer ?
#
loop_
_entity_poly.entity_id
_entity_poly.type
_entity_poly.pdbx_seq_one_letter_code
_entity_poly.pdbx_strand_id
1 'polypeptide(L)'
;GRIMRLADPLVGPDDILLDETSVTVWDGRVVANCRLQGFEGRGSGARYLAWGDGQRWEDGCLWELEDPGCNACTSQRIFVHPHARDARSDGLLAQLSAPWEGPIRLRRLVSMGRGSFGYSDISDYGYEVVVVFERERALWAASCFPERW
;
A
#
# COMPACT_ATOMS: atom_id res chain seq x y z
N GLY A 1 8.96 26.31 -12.39
CA GLY A 1 8.42 24.98 -12.67
C GLY A 1 7.07 25.12 -13.38
N ARG A 2 6.81 24.24 -14.32
CA ARG A 2 5.54 24.23 -15.07
C ARG A 2 4.72 23.05 -14.58
N ILE A 3 3.58 23.30 -13.94
CA ILE A 3 2.58 22.26 -13.69
C ILE A 3 2.01 21.88 -15.05
N MET A 4 2.19 20.64 -15.46
CA MET A 4 1.77 20.20 -16.77
C MET A 4 0.27 19.95 -16.85
N ARG A 5 -0.32 19.30 -15.85
CA ARG A 5 -1.77 19.06 -15.75
C ARG A 5 -2.11 18.54 -14.36
N LEU A 6 -3.30 18.87 -13.86
CA LEU A 6 -3.90 18.20 -12.70
C LEU A 6 -4.74 17.02 -13.21
N ALA A 7 -4.60 15.88 -12.53
CA ALA A 7 -5.49 14.74 -12.72
C ALA A 7 -6.85 15.00 -12.08
N ASP A 8 -7.84 14.19 -12.45
CA ASP A 8 -9.13 14.20 -11.77
C ASP A 8 -8.94 13.78 -10.28
N PRO A 9 -9.69 14.36 -9.35
CA PRO A 9 -9.58 13.96 -7.94
C PRO A 9 -9.98 12.50 -7.74
N LEU A 10 -9.22 11.77 -6.90
CA LEU A 10 -9.62 10.47 -6.44
C LEU A 10 -10.61 10.63 -5.28
N VAL A 11 -11.78 10.04 -5.41
CA VAL A 11 -12.83 10.05 -4.39
C VAL A 11 -13.06 8.62 -3.90
N GLY A 12 -13.12 8.43 -2.59
CA GLY A 12 -13.43 7.15 -1.98
C GLY A 12 -14.91 6.78 -2.16
N PRO A 13 -15.26 5.50 -1.98
CA PRO A 13 -16.63 5.06 -2.00
C PRO A 13 -17.38 5.55 -0.74
N ASP A 14 -18.68 5.83 -0.88
CA ASP A 14 -19.64 6.01 0.23
C ASP A 14 -19.15 6.92 1.37
N ASP A 15 -18.66 8.12 1.06
CA ASP A 15 -18.17 9.12 2.03
C ASP A 15 -16.96 8.68 2.87
N ILE A 16 -16.30 7.59 2.50
CA ILE A 16 -15.06 7.16 3.17
C ILE A 16 -13.93 8.10 2.78
N LEU A 17 -13.29 8.70 3.76
CA LEU A 17 -12.15 9.57 3.53
C LEU A 17 -10.91 8.75 3.17
N LEU A 18 -10.28 9.11 2.04
CA LEU A 18 -8.98 8.59 1.65
C LEU A 18 -7.87 9.43 2.30
N ASP A 19 -6.89 8.74 2.87
CA ASP A 19 -5.79 9.36 3.59
C ASP A 19 -4.47 8.65 3.25
N GLU A 20 -3.33 9.21 3.63
CA GLU A 20 -1.97 8.63 3.54
C GLU A 20 -1.79 7.66 2.35
N THR A 21 -1.85 8.23 1.15
CA THR A 21 -1.87 7.46 -0.10
C THR A 21 -0.45 7.22 -0.62
N SER A 22 -0.13 5.96 -0.89
CA SER A 22 1.04 5.56 -1.67
C SER A 22 0.66 5.45 -3.15
N VAL A 23 1.50 5.97 -4.03
CA VAL A 23 1.27 5.95 -5.48
C VAL A 23 2.44 5.27 -6.18
N THR A 24 2.14 4.40 -7.12
CA THR A 24 3.12 3.72 -7.96
C THR A 24 2.66 3.60 -9.41
N VAL A 25 3.59 3.27 -10.30
CA VAL A 25 3.25 2.85 -11.66
C VAL A 25 3.41 1.35 -11.76
N TRP A 26 2.35 0.66 -12.16
CA TRP A 26 2.30 -0.78 -12.29
C TRP A 26 1.66 -1.16 -13.63
N ASP A 27 2.41 -1.87 -14.48
CA ASP A 27 2.03 -2.26 -15.84
C ASP A 27 1.42 -1.09 -16.67
N GLY A 28 2.06 0.08 -16.58
CA GLY A 28 1.66 1.29 -17.30
C GLY A 28 0.47 2.04 -16.70
N ARG A 29 -0.13 1.57 -15.61
CA ARG A 29 -1.20 2.25 -14.87
C ARG A 29 -0.64 2.94 -13.64
N VAL A 30 -1.18 4.09 -13.32
CA VAL A 30 -0.98 4.72 -12.00
C VAL A 30 -1.89 4.01 -11.02
N VAL A 31 -1.33 3.52 -9.93
CA VAL A 31 -2.07 2.84 -8.85
C VAL A 31 -1.92 3.63 -7.57
N ALA A 32 -3.04 3.96 -6.95
CA ALA A 32 -3.10 4.57 -5.63
C ALA A 32 -3.54 3.52 -4.60
N ASN A 33 -2.79 3.41 -3.52
CA ASN A 33 -3.09 2.57 -2.37
C ASN A 33 -3.37 3.48 -1.18
N CYS A 34 -4.64 3.65 -0.85
CA CYS A 34 -5.11 4.63 0.11
C CYS A 34 -5.43 3.97 1.45
N ARG A 35 -4.96 4.59 2.52
CA ARG A 35 -5.51 4.36 3.86
C ARG A 35 -6.94 4.87 3.91
N LEU A 36 -7.80 4.19 4.64
CA LEU A 36 -9.18 4.60 4.87
C LEU A 36 -9.34 5.22 6.26
N GLN A 37 -10.05 6.33 6.32
CA GLN A 37 -10.53 6.90 7.59
C GLN A 37 -12.04 6.68 7.71
N GLY A 38 -12.46 6.18 8.87
CA GLY A 38 -13.88 5.99 9.17
C GLY A 38 -14.51 4.73 8.62
N PHE A 39 -13.74 3.85 7.97
CA PHE A 39 -14.24 2.55 7.54
C PHE A 39 -14.77 1.74 8.75
N GLU A 40 -16.04 1.36 8.72
CA GLU A 40 -16.75 0.71 9.84
C GLU A 40 -16.54 1.40 11.20
N GLY A 41 -16.27 2.72 11.19
CA GLY A 41 -16.01 3.50 12.42
C GLY A 41 -14.65 3.23 13.06
N ARG A 42 -13.77 2.44 12.44
CA ARG A 42 -12.49 2.01 13.02
C ARG A 42 -11.25 2.50 12.29
N GLY A 43 -11.36 2.85 11.02
CA GLY A 43 -10.22 3.23 10.19
C GLY A 43 -9.21 2.09 9.94
N SER A 44 -9.64 0.84 10.15
CA SER A 44 -8.79 -0.35 10.05
C SER A 44 -9.55 -1.51 9.40
N GLY A 45 -8.79 -2.48 8.90
CA GLY A 45 -9.35 -3.70 8.30
C GLY A 45 -9.57 -3.62 6.79
N ALA A 46 -9.28 -2.49 6.14
CA ALA A 46 -9.38 -2.37 4.70
C ALA A 46 -8.50 -1.24 4.14
N ARG A 47 -8.23 -1.31 2.85
CA ARG A 47 -7.62 -0.26 2.03
C ARG A 47 -8.44 -0.03 0.77
N TYR A 48 -8.27 1.13 0.14
CA TYR A 48 -8.84 1.39 -1.16
C TYR A 48 -7.73 1.45 -2.20
N LEU A 49 -7.82 0.59 -3.21
CA LEU A 49 -6.93 0.64 -4.36
C LEU A 49 -7.69 1.21 -5.55
N ALA A 50 -7.10 2.23 -6.17
CA ALA A 50 -7.61 2.80 -7.41
C ALA A 50 -6.53 2.77 -8.48
N TRP A 51 -6.93 2.70 -9.74
CA TRP A 51 -6.01 2.70 -10.87
C TRP A 51 -6.54 3.52 -12.04
N GLY A 52 -5.62 3.99 -12.89
CA GLY A 52 -5.95 4.81 -14.04
C GLY A 52 -4.72 5.15 -14.88
N ASP A 53 -4.89 6.05 -15.85
CA ASP A 53 -3.85 6.48 -16.78
C ASP A 53 -2.97 7.63 -16.25
N GLY A 54 -3.19 8.08 -15.03
CA GLY A 54 -2.52 9.23 -14.42
C GLY A 54 -3.20 10.57 -14.71
N GLN A 55 -4.28 10.59 -15.48
CA GLN A 55 -5.14 11.74 -15.70
C GLN A 55 -6.56 11.47 -15.21
N ARG A 56 -7.03 10.25 -15.36
CA ARG A 56 -8.34 9.77 -14.91
C ARG A 56 -8.20 8.47 -14.15
N TRP A 57 -9.02 8.31 -13.14
CA TRP A 57 -9.20 7.04 -12.45
C TRP A 57 -10.18 6.20 -13.25
N GLU A 58 -9.76 5.02 -13.66
CA GLU A 58 -10.57 4.07 -14.44
C GLU A 58 -11.54 3.32 -13.54
N ASP A 59 -11.03 2.87 -12.38
CA ASP A 59 -11.79 2.09 -11.41
C ASP A 59 -11.07 2.08 -10.05
N GLY A 60 -11.69 1.45 -9.05
CA GLY A 60 -11.13 1.24 -7.74
C GLY A 60 -11.90 0.18 -6.96
N CYS A 61 -11.25 -0.41 -5.98
CA CYS A 61 -11.87 -1.43 -5.15
C CYS A 61 -11.51 -1.28 -3.68
N LEU A 62 -12.46 -1.60 -2.83
CA LEU A 62 -12.24 -1.84 -1.41
C LEU A 62 -11.57 -3.21 -1.25
N TRP A 63 -10.47 -3.24 -0.51
CA TRP A 63 -9.73 -4.45 -0.23
C TRP A 63 -9.62 -4.66 1.28
N GLU A 64 -10.35 -5.65 1.77
CA GLU A 64 -10.32 -6.06 3.17
C GLU A 64 -9.06 -6.89 3.46
N LEU A 65 -8.36 -6.53 4.52
CA LEU A 65 -7.16 -7.23 4.99
C LEU A 65 -6.93 -6.95 6.49
N GLU A 66 -5.98 -7.66 7.07
CA GLU A 66 -5.51 -7.35 8.43
C GLU A 66 -4.63 -6.08 8.38
N ASP A 67 -5.24 -4.93 8.62
CA ASP A 67 -4.61 -3.61 8.58
C ASP A 67 -5.08 -2.76 9.77
N PRO A 68 -4.18 -2.17 10.55
CA PRO A 68 -4.55 -1.38 11.73
C PRO A 68 -4.95 0.06 11.39
N GLY A 69 -5.14 0.40 10.11
CA GLY A 69 -5.34 1.77 9.68
C GLY A 69 -4.07 2.60 9.80
N CYS A 70 -2.96 2.09 9.27
CA CYS A 70 -1.68 2.79 9.23
C CYS A 70 -1.26 3.07 7.78
N ASN A 71 -0.25 3.93 7.62
CA ASN A 71 0.43 4.06 6.33
C ASN A 71 0.92 2.68 5.86
N ALA A 72 0.83 2.45 4.56
CA ALA A 72 1.40 1.31 3.89
C ALA A 72 1.90 1.75 2.52
N CYS A 73 2.93 1.12 2.01
CA CYS A 73 3.51 1.50 0.74
C CYS A 73 3.39 0.41 -0.30
N THR A 74 3.26 0.83 -1.55
CA THR A 74 3.21 -0.07 -2.70
C THR A 74 4.21 0.39 -3.76
N SER A 75 5.04 -0.52 -4.25
CA SER A 75 5.88 -0.31 -5.42
C SER A 75 5.57 -1.40 -6.43
N GLN A 76 4.97 -1.03 -7.55
CA GLN A 76 4.39 -1.98 -8.50
C GLN A 76 3.49 -3.00 -7.76
N ARG A 77 3.82 -4.29 -7.85
CA ARG A 77 3.11 -5.38 -7.16
C ARG A 77 3.61 -5.68 -5.74
N ILE A 78 4.64 -4.99 -5.28
CA ILE A 78 5.19 -5.19 -3.94
C ILE A 78 4.48 -4.28 -2.95
N PHE A 79 4.08 -4.82 -1.83
CA PHE A 79 3.31 -4.16 -0.80
C PHE A 79 3.92 -4.39 0.57
N VAL A 80 4.04 -3.34 1.36
CA VAL A 80 4.50 -3.41 2.75
C VAL A 80 3.52 -2.70 3.67
N HIS A 81 3.16 -3.37 4.76
CA HIS A 81 2.24 -2.82 5.75
C HIS A 81 2.40 -3.48 7.12
N PRO A 82 1.91 -2.85 8.21
CA PRO A 82 1.64 -3.55 9.46
C PRO A 82 0.56 -4.62 9.22
N HIS A 83 0.82 -5.87 9.59
CA HIS A 83 -0.09 -6.99 9.34
C HIS A 83 -0.71 -7.47 10.65
N ALA A 84 -1.46 -6.58 11.27
CA ALA A 84 -2.25 -6.85 12.45
C ALA A 84 -3.50 -5.98 12.41
N ARG A 85 -4.59 -6.43 13.00
CA ARG A 85 -5.88 -5.71 12.94
C ARG A 85 -5.95 -4.55 13.92
N ASP A 86 -5.42 -4.73 15.11
CA ASP A 86 -5.65 -3.83 16.24
C ASP A 86 -4.40 -3.07 16.70
N ALA A 87 -3.26 -3.29 16.06
CA ALA A 87 -2.01 -2.67 16.45
C ALA A 87 -1.09 -2.43 15.25
N ARG A 88 -0.29 -1.37 15.32
CA ARG A 88 0.80 -1.13 14.35
C ARG A 88 1.96 -2.09 14.63
N SER A 89 1.77 -3.35 14.23
CA SER A 89 2.73 -4.43 14.50
C SER A 89 2.82 -5.42 13.35
N ASP A 90 3.77 -6.33 13.45
CA ASP A 90 3.94 -7.48 12.57
C ASP A 90 4.07 -7.11 11.10
N GLY A 91 5.06 -6.29 10.79
CA GLY A 91 5.32 -5.83 9.43
C GLY A 91 5.41 -6.98 8.42
N LEU A 92 4.73 -6.82 7.30
CA LEU A 92 4.67 -7.80 6.22
C LEU A 92 5.09 -7.15 4.90
N LEU A 93 6.04 -7.78 4.22
CA LEU A 93 6.32 -7.57 2.81
C LEU A 93 5.58 -8.64 2.00
N ALA A 94 4.80 -8.23 1.02
CA ALA A 94 3.96 -9.12 0.25
C ALA A 94 3.97 -8.75 -1.24
N GLN A 95 3.51 -9.68 -2.07
CA GLN A 95 3.21 -9.47 -3.48
C GLN A 95 1.70 -9.46 -3.67
N LEU A 96 1.21 -8.52 -4.47
CA LEU A 96 -0.19 -8.40 -4.85
C LEU A 96 -0.43 -8.93 -6.26
N SER A 97 -1.61 -9.49 -6.51
CA SER A 97 -2.14 -9.62 -7.87
C SER A 97 -2.62 -8.26 -8.36
N ALA A 98 -2.63 -8.05 -9.67
CA ALA A 98 -3.13 -6.82 -10.26
C ALA A 98 -4.62 -6.61 -9.93
N PRO A 99 -5.01 -5.44 -9.41
CA PRO A 99 -6.40 -5.22 -8.98
C PRO A 99 -7.41 -5.20 -10.13
N TRP A 100 -6.96 -4.96 -11.36
CA TRP A 100 -7.81 -5.01 -12.56
C TRP A 100 -8.00 -6.42 -13.14
N GLU A 101 -7.32 -7.42 -12.62
CA GLU A 101 -7.44 -8.82 -13.05
C GLU A 101 -8.45 -9.62 -12.21
N GLY A 102 -9.05 -9.01 -11.19
CA GLY A 102 -10.02 -9.63 -10.31
C GLY A 102 -9.72 -9.41 -8.82
N PRO A 103 -10.22 -10.25 -7.94
CA PRO A 103 -10.01 -10.10 -6.51
C PRO A 103 -8.53 -10.03 -6.15
N ILE A 104 -8.15 -9.04 -5.35
CA ILE A 104 -6.76 -8.86 -4.92
C ILE A 104 -6.34 -10.05 -4.08
N ARG A 105 -5.25 -10.68 -4.49
CA ARG A 105 -4.62 -11.77 -3.76
C ARG A 105 -3.29 -11.27 -3.19
N LEU A 106 -3.06 -11.57 -1.92
CA LEU A 106 -1.83 -11.26 -1.22
C LEU A 106 -1.00 -12.52 -1.06
N ARG A 107 0.19 -12.52 -1.64
CA ARG A 107 1.21 -13.56 -1.42
C ARG A 107 2.26 -13.01 -0.46
N ARG A 108 2.34 -13.57 0.72
CA ARG A 108 3.38 -13.22 1.70
C ARG A 108 4.76 -13.55 1.16
N LEU A 109 5.69 -12.64 1.29
CA LEU A 109 7.08 -12.80 0.90
C LEU A 109 7.98 -12.91 2.12
N VAL A 110 7.98 -11.86 2.96
CA VAL A 110 8.86 -11.77 4.13
C VAL A 110 8.08 -11.20 5.31
N SER A 111 8.20 -11.84 6.47
CA SER A 111 7.82 -11.20 7.73
C SER A 111 8.95 -10.26 8.16
N MET A 112 8.61 -8.99 8.40
CA MET A 112 9.54 -7.98 8.89
C MET A 112 9.78 -8.10 10.41
N GLY A 113 9.32 -9.21 11.00
CA GLY A 113 9.43 -9.50 12.43
C GLY A 113 8.20 -9.09 13.23
N ARG A 114 8.10 -9.63 14.43
CA ARG A 114 7.04 -9.31 15.39
C ARG A 114 7.33 -8.00 16.11
N GLY A 115 6.30 -7.39 16.66
CA GLY A 115 6.35 -6.16 17.44
C GLY A 115 6.07 -4.92 16.61
N SER A 116 6.40 -3.75 17.16
CA SER A 116 6.07 -2.45 16.56
C SER A 116 6.52 -2.35 15.11
N PHE A 117 5.61 -1.93 14.25
CA PHE A 117 5.84 -1.65 12.84
C PHE A 117 4.88 -0.52 12.39
N GLY A 118 5.43 0.62 12.10
CA GLY A 118 4.64 1.82 11.76
C GLY A 118 4.73 2.18 10.28
N TYR A 119 4.94 3.47 10.05
CA TYR A 119 5.06 4.03 8.71
C TYR A 119 6.18 3.35 7.94
N SER A 120 5.94 3.07 6.67
CA SER A 120 6.90 2.40 5.81
C SER A 120 6.93 3.00 4.43
N ASP A 121 8.08 2.88 3.77
CA ASP A 121 8.29 3.23 2.38
C ASP A 121 9.11 2.14 1.70
N ILE A 122 9.03 2.07 0.37
CA ILE A 122 9.59 1.00 -0.45
C ILE A 122 10.32 1.58 -1.66
N SER A 123 11.50 1.05 -1.92
CA SER A 123 12.21 1.23 -3.19
C SER A 123 12.46 -0.13 -3.82
N ASP A 124 11.99 -0.30 -5.04
CA ASP A 124 12.12 -1.54 -5.82
C ASP A 124 13.12 -1.31 -6.97
N TYR A 125 14.23 -2.01 -6.93
CA TYR A 125 15.29 -1.98 -7.94
C TYR A 125 15.23 -3.19 -8.89
N GLY A 126 14.17 -4.00 -8.80
CA GLY A 126 13.98 -5.21 -9.61
C GLY A 126 14.74 -6.44 -9.09
N TYR A 127 15.97 -6.29 -8.65
CA TYR A 127 16.77 -7.36 -8.04
C TYR A 127 16.83 -7.26 -6.52
N GLU A 128 16.51 -6.12 -5.97
CA GLU A 128 16.51 -5.82 -4.55
C GLU A 128 15.32 -4.93 -4.21
N VAL A 129 14.64 -5.23 -3.14
CA VAL A 129 13.63 -4.39 -2.53
C VAL A 129 14.16 -3.87 -1.21
N VAL A 130 14.23 -2.55 -1.08
CA VAL A 130 14.60 -1.88 0.16
C VAL A 130 13.34 -1.33 0.82
N VAL A 131 13.12 -1.70 2.06
CA VAL A 131 12.03 -1.20 2.89
C VAL A 131 12.60 -0.37 4.02
N VAL A 132 12.10 0.87 4.16
CA VAL A 132 12.35 1.69 5.34
C VAL A 132 11.08 1.72 6.16
N PHE A 133 11.18 1.54 7.47
CA PHE A 133 10.01 1.50 8.35
C PHE A 133 10.32 1.99 9.76
N GLU A 134 9.28 2.45 10.44
CA GLU A 134 9.34 2.81 11.85
C GLU A 134 9.20 1.58 12.73
N ARG A 135 10.13 1.44 13.67
CA ARG A 135 10.07 0.43 14.72
C ARG A 135 10.68 0.97 16.00
N GLU A 136 9.97 0.84 17.12
CA GLU A 136 10.47 1.22 18.46
C GLU A 136 11.03 2.66 18.51
N ARG A 137 10.32 3.62 17.87
CA ARG A 137 10.70 5.03 17.75
C ARG A 137 12.01 5.30 16.98
N ALA A 138 12.43 4.35 16.14
CA ALA A 138 13.58 4.49 15.26
C ALA A 138 13.18 4.14 13.82
N LEU A 139 13.96 4.65 12.85
CA LEU A 139 13.88 4.23 11.47
C LEU A 139 14.81 3.05 11.25
N TRP A 140 14.25 2.01 10.65
CA TRP A 140 14.95 0.80 10.26
C TRP A 140 14.92 0.66 8.76
N ALA A 141 15.94 0.02 8.19
CA ALA A 141 15.95 -0.38 6.81
C ALA A 141 16.23 -1.88 6.71
N ALA A 142 15.55 -2.52 5.77
CA ALA A 142 15.76 -3.93 5.45
C ALA A 142 15.82 -4.11 3.94
N SER A 143 16.75 -4.94 3.48
CA SER A 143 16.83 -5.35 2.09
C SER A 143 16.30 -6.78 1.93
N CYS A 144 15.52 -7.00 0.88
CA CYS A 144 15.04 -8.28 0.46
C CYS A 144 15.45 -8.53 -0.99
N PHE A 145 16.06 -9.67 -1.25
CA PHE A 145 16.47 -10.06 -2.60
C PHE A 145 15.46 -11.09 -3.11
N PRO A 146 14.59 -10.68 -4.03
CA PRO A 146 13.63 -11.60 -4.60
C PRO A 146 14.34 -12.62 -5.49
N GLU A 147 14.60 -13.78 -4.94
CA GLU A 147 15.01 -14.91 -5.76
C GLU A 147 13.79 -15.38 -6.58
N ARG A 148 13.58 -14.74 -7.73
CA ARG A 148 12.52 -15.06 -8.71
C ARG A 148 11.12 -15.08 -8.08
N TRP A 149 10.52 -13.93 -8.08
CA TRP A 149 9.08 -13.71 -7.76
C TRP A 149 8.16 -14.37 -8.78
#